data_37a39806523c50243ae1f501303d1344
#
_entry.id   37a39806523c50243ae1f501303d1344
#
_cell.length_a   1.000
_cell.length_b   1.000
_cell.length_c   1.000
_cell.angle_alpha   90.00
_cell.angle_beta   90.00
_cell.angle_gamma   90.00
#
_symmetry.space_group_name_H-M   'P 1'
#
loop_
_entity.id
_entity.type
_entity.pdbx_description
1 polymer ?
#
loop_
_entity_poly.entity_id
_entity_poly.type
_entity_poly.pdbx_seq_one_letter_code
_entity_poly.pdbx_strand_id
1 'polypeptide(L)' 'MNYAELKRRCDILKANVKHLDRENQMLKVNLEATKDILLETESELNLATGKIEGYRECLRILRGHDDDKA' A
#
# COMPACT_ATOMS: atom_id res chain seq x y z
N MET A 1 -8.27 46.92 -12.80
CA MET A 1 -8.15 45.66 -13.58
C MET A 1 -9.18 45.72 -14.72
N ASN A 2 -8.74 45.54 -15.95
CA ASN A 2 -9.68 45.56 -17.07
C ASN A 2 -10.29 44.17 -17.30
N TYR A 3 -11.33 44.11 -18.14
CA TYR A 3 -12.06 42.87 -18.40
C TYR A 3 -11.15 41.79 -19.03
N ALA A 4 -10.25 42.17 -19.91
CA ALA A 4 -9.35 41.24 -20.59
C ALA A 4 -8.38 40.55 -19.60
N GLU A 5 -7.86 41.28 -18.66
CA GLU A 5 -6.99 40.72 -17.61
C GLU A 5 -7.76 39.76 -16.70
N LEU A 6 -8.95 40.15 -16.32
CA LEU A 6 -9.82 39.32 -15.48
C LEU A 6 -10.15 38.02 -16.18
N LYS A 7 -10.52 38.08 -17.46
CA LYS A 7 -10.81 36.90 -18.26
C LYS A 7 -9.60 35.97 -18.36
N ARG A 8 -8.42 36.55 -18.61
CA ARG A 8 -7.17 35.77 -18.68
C ARG A 8 -6.90 35.01 -17.38
N ARG A 9 -7.06 35.70 -16.25
CA ARG A 9 -6.87 35.06 -14.93
C ARG A 9 -7.86 33.92 -14.70
N CYS A 10 -9.12 34.13 -15.07
CA CYS A 10 -10.14 33.12 -14.98
C CYS A 10 -9.81 31.89 -15.81
N ASP A 11 -9.33 32.09 -17.04
CA ASP A 11 -8.94 30.99 -17.93
C ASP A 11 -7.75 30.22 -17.40
N ILE A 12 -6.76 30.90 -16.83
CA ILE A 12 -5.61 30.28 -16.19
C ILE A 12 -6.06 29.43 -14.99
N LEU A 13 -6.93 29.98 -14.15
CA LEU A 13 -7.44 29.27 -12.98
C LEU A 13 -8.23 28.03 -13.37
N LYS A 14 -9.05 28.13 -14.41
CA LYS A 14 -9.80 26.97 -14.93
C LYS A 14 -8.87 25.87 -15.43
N ALA A 15 -7.81 26.23 -16.13
CA ALA A 15 -6.82 25.27 -16.60
C ALA A 15 -6.10 24.61 -15.44
N ASN A 16 -5.75 25.38 -14.41
CA ASN A 16 -5.11 24.85 -13.20
C ASN A 16 -6.01 23.89 -12.45
N VAL A 17 -7.30 24.20 -12.32
CA VAL A 17 -8.27 23.33 -11.68
C VAL A 17 -8.38 22.00 -12.43
N LYS A 18 -8.46 22.03 -13.75
CA LYS A 18 -8.49 20.78 -14.54
C LYS A 18 -7.24 19.95 -14.35
N HIS A 19 -6.08 20.60 -14.31
CA HIS A 19 -4.80 19.92 -14.10
C HIS A 19 -4.77 19.24 -12.72
N LEU A 20 -5.18 19.95 -11.68
CA LEU A 20 -5.24 19.44 -10.33
C LEU A 20 -6.23 18.28 -10.20
N ASP A 21 -7.37 18.37 -10.86
CA ASP A 21 -8.35 17.27 -10.86
C ASP A 21 -7.76 15.99 -11.46
N ARG A 22 -7.04 16.11 -12.57
CA ARG A 22 -6.36 14.97 -13.19
C ARG A 22 -5.30 14.37 -12.27
N GLU A 23 -4.47 15.22 -11.66
CA GLU A 23 -3.47 14.76 -10.69
C GLU A 23 -4.12 14.04 -9.51
N ASN A 24 -5.21 14.58 -8.99
CA ASN A 24 -5.93 13.97 -7.89
C ASN A 24 -6.49 12.60 -8.27
N GLN A 25 -7.04 12.45 -9.47
CA GLN A 25 -7.53 11.16 -9.96
C GLN A 25 -6.39 10.15 -10.08
N MET A 26 -5.26 10.56 -10.64
CA MET A 26 -4.08 9.69 -10.75
C MET A 26 -3.56 9.27 -9.38
N LEU A 27 -3.52 10.20 -8.43
CA LEU A 27 -3.08 9.91 -7.07
C LEU A 27 -4.03 8.93 -6.38
N LYS A 28 -5.32 9.04 -6.59
CA LYS A 28 -6.31 8.10 -6.05
C LYS A 28 -6.11 6.70 -6.60
N VAL A 29 -5.92 6.58 -7.91
CA VAL A 29 -5.67 5.29 -8.56
C VAL A 29 -4.38 4.67 -8.04
N ASN A 30 -3.32 5.46 -7.92
CA ASN A 30 -2.04 4.98 -7.39
C ASN A 30 -2.16 4.53 -5.93
N LEU A 31 -2.91 5.27 -5.13
CA LEU A 31 -3.14 4.92 -3.73
C LEU A 31 -3.90 3.61 -3.61
N GLU A 32 -4.93 3.39 -4.41
CA GLU A 32 -5.69 2.14 -4.44
C GLU A 32 -4.80 0.95 -4.83
N ALA A 33 -4.00 1.12 -5.88
CA ALA A 33 -3.07 0.08 -6.32
C ALA A 33 -2.05 -0.25 -5.23
N THR A 34 -1.53 0.77 -4.54
CA THR A 34 -0.57 0.60 -3.45
C THR A 34 -1.20 -0.12 -2.27
N LYS A 35 -2.43 0.20 -1.93
CA LYS A 35 -3.18 -0.50 -0.87
C LYS A 35 -3.36 -1.98 -1.19
N ASP A 36 -3.70 -2.30 -2.43
CA ASP A 36 -3.89 -3.69 -2.86
C ASP A 36 -2.58 -4.47 -2.75
N ILE A 37 -1.47 -3.88 -3.19
CA ILE A 37 -0.13 -4.49 -3.07
C ILE A 37 0.22 -4.70 -1.60
N LEU A 38 -0.07 -3.73 -0.75
CA LEU A 38 0.20 -3.83 0.68
C LEU A 38 -0.59 -4.96 1.32
N LEU A 39 -1.87 -5.11 0.98
CA LEU A 39 -2.71 -6.20 1.49
C LEU A 39 -2.18 -7.57 1.06
N GLU A 40 -1.76 -7.71 -0.20
CA GLU A 40 -1.14 -8.94 -0.68
C GLU A 40 0.15 -9.26 0.08
N THR A 41 1.00 -8.25 0.26
CA THR A 41 2.27 -8.40 0.97
C THR A 41 2.05 -8.79 2.42
N GLU A 42 1.08 -8.19 3.10
CA GLU A 42 0.71 -8.56 4.47
C GLU A 42 0.22 -10.00 4.56
N SER A 43 -0.60 -10.42 3.59
CA SER A 43 -1.10 -11.79 3.51
C SER A 43 0.05 -12.78 3.35
N GLU A 44 0.98 -12.50 2.45
CA GLU A 44 2.15 -13.34 2.23
C GLU A 44 3.05 -13.40 3.46
N LEU A 45 3.23 -12.26 4.12
CA LEU A 45 4.04 -12.17 5.34
C LEU A 45 3.39 -12.99 6.46
N ASN A 46 2.10 -12.88 6.63
CA ASN A 46 1.37 -13.67 7.66
C ASN A 46 1.47 -15.15 7.39
N LEU A 47 1.39 -15.56 6.13
CA LEU A 47 1.53 -16.97 5.75
C LEU A 47 2.94 -17.47 6.05
N ALA A 48 3.96 -16.71 5.69
CA ALA A 48 5.35 -17.06 5.96
C ALA A 48 5.63 -17.13 7.45
N THR A 49 5.11 -16.18 8.22
CA THR A 49 5.24 -16.16 9.69
C THR A 49 4.59 -17.40 10.29
N GLY A 50 3.40 -17.77 9.84
CA GLY A 50 2.72 -18.98 10.29
C GLY A 50 3.53 -20.24 10.02
N LYS A 51 4.15 -20.34 8.84
CA LYS A 51 5.02 -21.47 8.50
C LYS A 51 6.25 -21.53 9.39
N ILE A 52 6.87 -20.39 9.66
CA ILE A 52 8.04 -20.32 10.56
C ILE A 52 7.66 -20.77 11.95
N GLU A 53 6.53 -20.31 12.48
CA GLU A 53 6.04 -20.72 13.79
C GLU A 53 5.76 -22.22 13.84
N GLY A 54 5.14 -22.75 12.79
CA GLY A 54 4.89 -24.19 12.67
C GLY A 54 6.17 -25.00 12.68
N TYR A 55 7.18 -24.59 11.93
CA TYR A 55 8.48 -25.26 11.91
C TYR A 55 9.18 -25.19 13.26
N ARG A 56 9.12 -24.04 13.91
CA ARG A 56 9.69 -23.88 15.26
C ARG A 56 9.02 -24.81 16.27
N GLU A 57 7.72 -24.93 16.20
CA GLU A 57 6.95 -25.81 17.08
C GLU A 57 7.32 -27.26 16.83
N CYS A 58 7.43 -27.68 15.56
CA CYS A 58 7.88 -29.01 15.20
C CYS A 58 9.28 -29.32 15.75
N LEU A 59 10.21 -28.37 15.58
CA LEU A 59 11.58 -28.54 16.09
C LEU A 59 11.60 -28.65 17.62
N ARG A 60 10.78 -27.85 18.29
CA ARG A 60 10.68 -27.89 19.74
C ARG A 60 10.17 -29.24 20.22
N ILE A 61 9.15 -29.78 19.58
CA ILE A 61 8.58 -31.10 19.91
C ILE A 61 9.61 -32.19 19.67
N LEU A 62 10.31 -32.19 18.54
CA LEU A 62 11.34 -33.17 18.23
C LEU A 62 12.50 -33.11 19.22
N ARG A 63 12.93 -31.91 19.59
CA ARG A 63 14.02 -31.71 20.55
C ARG A 63 13.62 -32.22 21.95
N GLY A 64 12.40 -31.91 22.38
CA GLY A 64 11.88 -32.39 23.63
C GLY A 64 11.74 -33.91 23.66
N HIS A 65 11.36 -34.52 22.54
CA HIS A 65 11.25 -35.96 22.41
C HIS A 65 12.63 -36.65 22.50
N ASP A 66 13.64 -36.06 21.88
CA ASP A 66 15.03 -36.54 21.96
C ASP A 66 15.57 -36.43 23.39
N ASP A 67 15.26 -35.33 24.08
CA ASP A 67 15.65 -35.12 25.47
C ASP A 67 15.02 -36.17 26.38
N ASP A 68 13.78 -36.58 26.12
CA ASP A 68 13.09 -37.64 26.88
C ASP A 68 13.74 -39.01 26.71
N LYS A 69 14.37 -39.22 25.56
CA LYS A 69 15.07 -40.46 25.27
C LYS A 69 16.46 -40.55 25.90
N ALA A 70 17.00 -39.35 26.15
CA ALA A 70 18.31 -39.26 26.76
C ALA A 70 18.24 -39.53 28.26
#